data_c4e36272f25182e500caf95659869284
#
_entry.id   c4e36272f25182e500caf95659869284
#
_cell.length_a   1.000
_cell.length_b   1.000
_cell.length_c   1.000
_cell.angle_alpha   90.00
_cell.angle_beta   90.00
_cell.angle_gamma   90.00
#
_symmetry.space_group_name_H-M   'P 1'
#
loop_
_entity.id
_entity.type
_entity.pdbx_description
1 polymer ?
#
loop_
_entity_poly.entity_id
_entity_poly.type
_entity_poly.pdbx_seq_one_letter_code
_entity_poly.pdbx_strand_id
1 'polypeptide(L)'
;FGENKGYYDGAKFSLLTFMNWVLNEDPVEIVILTENPDEFESYPVTVFPISAQQRNEWSLDGKYHFRIKNRGMAYIMDQLELTEQDKILFLDTDTYFHKSPLPLFDLIQPNQALFYLNEGLIYNRKRFQVYIDHLEGKTIQIDNDVYELSKESSMWGSLMVGIMPNMRPSLDWADKLMQVFIDTVPAHTIEPFSLAESLLRKYKMTEGKKYVSLYSTSRKKEHAIPIIAEFLNKCQALPIDKQISLAQKVIIKRSAFKVIKQRILHLLR
;
A
#
# COMPACT_ATOMS: atom_id res chain seq x y z
N PHE A 1 8.44 -1.58 -8.37
CA PHE A 1 9.18 -2.73 -8.93
C PHE A 1 8.90 -2.88 -10.42
N GLY A 2 9.82 -3.54 -11.14
CA GLY A 2 9.73 -3.77 -12.58
C GLY A 2 10.16 -2.56 -13.42
N GLU A 3 9.92 -2.63 -14.75
CA GLU A 3 10.44 -1.66 -15.72
C GLU A 3 9.48 -0.48 -15.97
N ASN A 4 8.29 -0.48 -15.39
CA ASN A 4 7.30 0.56 -15.65
C ASN A 4 7.67 1.87 -14.96
N LYS A 5 8.16 2.83 -15.75
CA LYS A 5 8.53 4.18 -15.28
C LYS A 5 7.42 4.86 -14.47
N GLY A 6 6.15 4.62 -14.79
CA GLY A 6 5.02 5.21 -14.06
C GLY A 6 4.96 4.81 -12.58
N TYR A 7 5.53 3.67 -12.17
CA TYR A 7 5.63 3.28 -10.76
C TYR A 7 6.70 4.10 -10.04
N TYR A 8 7.85 4.35 -10.68
CA TYR A 8 8.90 5.19 -10.13
C TYR A 8 8.47 6.65 -10.05
N ASP A 9 7.85 7.16 -11.09
CA ASP A 9 7.30 8.53 -11.09
C ASP A 9 6.24 8.69 -9.99
N GLY A 10 5.36 7.68 -9.80
CA GLY A 10 4.38 7.65 -8.72
C GLY A 10 5.04 7.65 -7.34
N ALA A 11 6.07 6.82 -7.14
CA ALA A 11 6.83 6.77 -5.89
C ALA A 11 7.51 8.11 -5.58
N LYS A 12 8.18 8.72 -6.56
CA LYS A 12 8.82 10.04 -6.42
C LYS A 12 7.81 11.12 -6.06
N PHE A 13 6.65 11.12 -6.70
CA PHE A 13 5.61 12.10 -6.40
C PHE A 13 5.00 11.88 -5.00
N SER A 14 4.72 10.63 -4.63
CA SER A 14 4.28 10.28 -3.27
C SER A 14 5.29 10.76 -2.24
N LEU A 15 6.56 10.45 -2.46
CA LEU A 15 7.68 10.85 -1.63
C LEU A 15 7.77 12.37 -1.45
N LEU A 16 7.78 13.15 -2.53
CA LEU A 16 7.85 14.62 -2.48
C LEU A 16 6.68 15.23 -1.72
N THR A 17 5.48 14.70 -1.90
CA THR A 17 4.29 15.19 -1.19
C THR A 17 4.29 14.80 0.30
N PHE A 18 4.89 13.67 0.66
CA PHE A 18 5.08 13.22 2.05
C PHE A 18 6.16 14.05 2.74
N MET A 19 7.31 14.23 2.10
CA MET A 19 8.45 14.98 2.63
C MET A 19 8.11 16.42 3.05
N ASN A 20 7.16 17.07 2.37
CA ASN A 20 6.70 18.42 2.76
C ASN A 20 6.25 18.52 4.22
N TRP A 21 5.87 17.40 4.81
CA TRP A 21 5.31 17.35 6.16
C TRP A 21 6.24 16.75 7.20
N VAL A 22 7.22 15.94 6.77
CA VAL A 22 8.02 15.12 7.68
C VAL A 22 9.52 15.39 7.61
N LEU A 23 10.02 16.10 6.60
CA LEU A 23 11.47 16.28 6.39
C LEU A 23 12.20 16.95 7.56
N ASN A 24 11.49 17.77 8.34
CA ASN A 24 12.04 18.45 9.53
C ASN A 24 11.50 17.83 10.84
N GLU A 25 10.79 16.72 10.76
CA GLU A 25 10.25 16.03 11.92
C GLU A 25 11.20 14.87 12.29
N ASP A 26 11.80 14.99 13.44
CA ASP A 26 12.66 13.95 14.00
C ASP A 26 11.84 13.07 14.96
N PRO A 27 11.85 11.76 14.82
CA PRO A 27 12.71 10.89 14.02
C PRO A 27 11.97 10.12 12.90
N VAL A 28 11.60 10.76 11.80
CA VAL A 28 10.96 10.07 10.66
C VAL A 28 12.01 9.67 9.63
N GLU A 29 12.25 8.37 9.50
CA GLU A 29 13.06 7.80 8.44
C GLU A 29 12.18 7.37 7.26
N ILE A 30 12.58 7.69 6.03
CA ILE A 30 11.89 7.29 4.81
C ILE A 30 12.70 6.21 4.12
N VAL A 31 12.06 5.07 3.91
CA VAL A 31 12.68 3.87 3.33
C VAL A 31 12.05 3.54 1.99
N ILE A 32 12.87 3.28 0.99
CA ILE A 32 12.46 2.83 -0.35
C ILE A 32 13.00 1.42 -0.60
N LEU A 33 12.11 0.50 -0.95
CA LEU A 33 12.46 -0.84 -1.39
C LEU A 33 12.27 -0.94 -2.91
N THR A 34 13.36 -1.20 -3.66
CA THR A 34 13.32 -1.09 -5.13
C THR A 34 14.31 -1.99 -5.83
N GLU A 35 14.05 -2.32 -7.11
CA GLU A 35 15.02 -2.95 -8.01
C GLU A 35 15.96 -1.95 -8.68
N ASN A 36 15.59 -0.65 -8.72
CA ASN A 36 16.37 0.41 -9.37
C ASN A 36 16.72 1.49 -8.35
N PRO A 37 17.74 1.29 -7.51
CA PRO A 37 18.16 2.24 -6.48
C PRO A 37 18.54 3.60 -7.06
N ASP A 38 19.15 3.65 -8.24
CA ASP A 38 19.62 4.88 -8.90
C ASP A 38 18.47 5.90 -9.13
N GLU A 39 17.24 5.40 -9.26
CA GLU A 39 16.05 6.26 -9.38
C GLU A 39 15.80 7.15 -8.16
N PHE A 40 16.42 6.82 -7.02
CA PHE A 40 16.22 7.52 -5.74
C PHE A 40 17.49 8.14 -5.15
N GLU A 41 18.64 8.09 -5.82
CA GLU A 41 19.93 8.63 -5.33
C GLU A 41 19.87 10.12 -4.94
N SER A 42 19.05 10.92 -5.64
CA SER A 42 18.92 12.36 -5.38
C SER A 42 17.95 12.70 -4.24
N TYR A 43 17.33 11.70 -3.62
CA TYR A 43 16.37 11.89 -2.54
C TYR A 43 16.98 11.56 -1.18
N PRO A 44 16.66 12.30 -0.10
CA PRO A 44 17.12 12.00 1.26
C PRO A 44 16.32 10.83 1.86
N VAL A 45 16.60 9.61 1.39
CA VAL A 45 15.92 8.37 1.77
C VAL A 45 16.92 7.23 1.95
N THR A 46 16.58 6.26 2.78
CA THR A 46 17.30 4.99 2.87
C THR A 46 16.79 4.03 1.80
N VAL A 47 17.66 3.55 0.91
CA VAL A 47 17.27 2.66 -0.18
C VAL A 47 17.71 1.24 0.12
N PHE A 48 16.76 0.30 0.09
CA PHE A 48 17.02 -1.14 0.15
C PHE A 48 16.83 -1.73 -1.25
N PRO A 49 17.92 -2.13 -1.92
CA PRO A 49 17.83 -2.77 -3.21
C PRO A 49 17.33 -4.21 -3.07
N ILE A 50 16.50 -4.66 -4.01
CA ILE A 50 16.18 -6.07 -4.20
C ILE A 50 16.57 -6.52 -5.60
N SER A 51 16.93 -7.79 -5.74
CA SER A 51 17.23 -8.38 -7.04
C SER A 51 15.96 -8.81 -7.77
N ALA A 52 16.05 -8.96 -9.10
CA ALA A 52 15.00 -9.57 -9.91
C ALA A 52 14.68 -11.01 -9.45
N GLN A 53 15.69 -11.77 -9.00
CA GLN A 53 15.48 -13.09 -8.41
C GLN A 53 14.62 -13.00 -7.13
N GLN A 54 14.95 -12.11 -6.22
CA GLN A 54 14.20 -11.92 -4.97
C GLN A 54 12.75 -11.47 -5.24
N ARG A 55 12.55 -10.57 -6.22
CA ARG A 55 11.21 -10.19 -6.67
C ARG A 55 10.43 -11.41 -7.20
N ASN A 56 11.05 -12.24 -8.02
CA ASN A 56 10.43 -13.45 -8.58
C ASN A 56 10.03 -14.43 -7.47
N GLU A 57 10.92 -14.70 -6.51
CA GLU A 57 10.63 -15.54 -5.34
C GLU A 57 9.45 -14.99 -4.53
N TRP A 58 9.43 -13.66 -4.29
CA TRP A 58 8.35 -13.03 -3.53
C TRP A 58 7.02 -13.00 -4.28
N SER A 59 7.04 -12.97 -5.61
CA SER A 59 5.83 -13.04 -6.45
C SER A 59 5.40 -14.48 -6.80
N LEU A 60 6.10 -15.52 -6.30
CA LEU A 60 5.91 -16.91 -6.71
C LEU A 60 6.05 -17.06 -8.23
N ASP A 61 7.20 -16.62 -8.76
CA ASP A 61 7.52 -16.60 -10.19
C ASP A 61 6.48 -15.85 -11.04
N GLY A 62 5.99 -14.73 -10.50
CA GLY A 62 5.00 -13.87 -11.17
C GLY A 62 3.55 -14.31 -11.01
N LYS A 63 3.28 -15.42 -10.33
CA LYS A 63 1.91 -15.93 -10.10
C LYS A 63 1.05 -14.94 -9.33
N TYR A 64 1.62 -14.24 -8.33
CA TYR A 64 0.91 -13.23 -7.54
C TYR A 64 1.82 -12.09 -7.06
N HIS A 65 1.98 -11.07 -7.87
CA HIS A 65 2.89 -9.96 -7.58
C HIS A 65 2.50 -9.08 -6.39
N PHE A 66 1.24 -9.05 -5.95
CA PHE A 66 0.86 -8.30 -4.75
C PHE A 66 1.46 -8.86 -3.46
N ARG A 67 1.88 -10.13 -3.42
CA ARG A 67 2.61 -10.74 -2.32
C ARG A 67 3.93 -10.00 -2.01
N ILE A 68 4.56 -9.38 -3.03
CA ILE A 68 5.80 -8.60 -2.88
C ILE A 68 5.65 -7.52 -1.80
N LYS A 69 4.48 -6.90 -1.67
CA LYS A 69 4.20 -5.89 -0.64
C LYS A 69 4.38 -6.47 0.78
N ASN A 70 3.71 -7.58 1.07
CA ASN A 70 3.79 -8.21 2.38
C ASN A 70 5.21 -8.70 2.68
N ARG A 71 5.88 -9.33 1.70
CA ARG A 71 7.28 -9.78 1.83
C ARG A 71 8.24 -8.62 2.00
N GLY A 72 8.00 -7.51 1.29
CA GLY A 72 8.79 -6.29 1.38
C GLY A 72 8.68 -5.63 2.74
N MET A 73 7.48 -5.52 3.32
CA MET A 73 7.29 -5.03 4.69
C MET A 73 8.05 -5.90 5.69
N ALA A 74 7.90 -7.22 5.59
CA ALA A 74 8.61 -8.15 6.47
C ALA A 74 10.13 -8.00 6.35
N TYR A 75 10.65 -7.95 5.12
CA TYR A 75 12.07 -7.78 4.85
C TYR A 75 12.62 -6.49 5.44
N ILE A 76 11.96 -5.34 5.23
CA ILE A 76 12.41 -4.05 5.78
C ILE A 76 12.42 -4.09 7.30
N MET A 77 11.40 -4.66 7.93
CA MET A 77 11.36 -4.80 9.39
C MET A 77 12.50 -5.68 9.93
N ASP A 78 12.94 -6.68 9.17
CA ASP A 78 14.05 -7.55 9.54
C ASP A 78 15.44 -6.92 9.28
N GLN A 79 15.51 -5.90 8.41
CA GLN A 79 16.77 -5.19 8.09
C GLN A 79 17.03 -3.96 8.99
N LEU A 80 15.98 -3.36 9.53
CA LEU A 80 16.09 -2.19 10.39
C LEU A 80 16.28 -2.60 11.86
N GLU A 81 17.09 -1.84 12.60
CA GLU A 81 17.25 -2.00 14.04
C GLU A 81 16.05 -1.36 14.78
N LEU A 82 14.88 -1.99 14.66
CA LEU A 82 13.64 -1.49 15.22
C LEU A 82 13.54 -1.77 16.72
N THR A 83 13.06 -0.79 17.46
CA THR A 83 12.66 -0.94 18.86
C THR A 83 11.15 -1.22 18.96
N GLU A 84 10.68 -1.67 20.12
CA GLU A 84 9.23 -1.93 20.35
C GLU A 84 8.35 -0.67 20.20
N GLN A 85 8.93 0.52 20.19
CA GLN A 85 8.20 1.79 20.09
C GLN A 85 8.12 2.31 18.65
N ASP A 86 8.88 1.74 17.72
CA ASP A 86 8.90 2.19 16.35
C ASP A 86 7.58 1.89 15.64
N LYS A 87 7.20 2.80 14.75
CA LYS A 87 5.96 2.72 13.97
C LYS A 87 6.31 2.69 12.51
N ILE A 88 5.88 1.67 11.83
CA ILE A 88 6.11 1.47 10.40
C ILE A 88 4.86 1.84 9.64
N LEU A 89 4.97 2.78 8.69
CA LEU A 89 3.90 3.18 7.79
C LEU A 89 4.27 2.82 6.35
N PHE A 90 3.70 1.75 5.85
CA PHE A 90 3.80 1.37 4.44
C PHE A 90 2.81 2.20 3.59
N LEU A 91 3.25 2.61 2.40
CA LEU A 91 2.45 3.37 1.43
C LEU A 91 2.63 2.79 0.03
N ASP A 92 1.53 2.57 -0.68
CA ASP A 92 1.56 2.28 -2.11
C ASP A 92 1.99 3.53 -2.91
N THR A 93 2.68 3.33 -4.02
CA THR A 93 3.26 4.41 -4.84
C THR A 93 2.22 5.29 -5.56
N ASP A 94 0.95 4.92 -5.54
CA ASP A 94 -0.16 5.70 -6.09
C ASP A 94 -0.92 6.52 -5.03
N THR A 95 -0.23 6.81 -3.91
CA THR A 95 -0.67 7.70 -2.83
C THR A 95 -0.01 9.09 -2.93
N TYR A 96 -0.62 10.10 -2.34
CA TYR A 96 -0.04 11.44 -2.22
C TYR A 96 -0.71 12.25 -1.10
N PHE A 97 -0.05 13.33 -0.63
CA PHE A 97 -0.43 14.06 0.57
C PHE A 97 -0.60 15.56 0.33
N HIS A 98 -1.81 16.08 0.56
CA HIS A 98 -2.11 17.52 0.59
C HIS A 98 -2.38 18.05 2.00
N LYS A 99 -2.16 17.23 3.02
CA LYS A 99 -2.22 17.57 4.43
C LYS A 99 -1.29 16.64 5.21
N SER A 100 -0.94 17.05 6.41
CA SER A 100 0.01 16.30 7.22
C SER A 100 -0.40 14.83 7.43
N PRO A 101 0.51 13.88 7.15
CA PRO A 101 0.34 12.48 7.49
C PRO A 101 0.70 12.15 8.94
N LEU A 102 1.32 13.06 9.68
CA LEU A 102 1.81 12.82 11.04
C LEU A 102 0.78 12.21 11.98
N PRO A 103 -0.51 12.64 11.96
CA PRO A 103 -1.52 12.01 12.79
C PRO A 103 -1.80 10.53 12.48
N LEU A 104 -1.30 9.99 11.36
CA LEU A 104 -1.37 8.55 11.08
C LEU A 104 -0.55 7.74 12.07
N PHE A 105 0.60 8.27 12.48
CA PHE A 105 1.45 7.61 13.45
C PHE A 105 0.79 7.50 14.83
N ASP A 106 -0.09 8.43 15.21
CA ASP A 106 -0.86 8.35 16.46
C ASP A 106 -1.90 7.22 16.43
N LEU A 107 -2.34 6.82 15.23
CA LEU A 107 -3.28 5.73 15.04
C LEU A 107 -2.62 4.34 15.09
N ILE A 108 -1.29 4.27 14.99
CA ILE A 108 -0.53 3.03 15.09
C ILE A 108 -0.16 2.83 16.56
N GLN A 109 -0.67 1.75 17.18
CA GLN A 109 -0.50 1.45 18.61
C GLN A 109 -0.13 -0.02 18.83
N PRO A 110 0.46 -0.41 19.95
CA PRO A 110 0.90 -1.79 20.19
C PRO A 110 -0.21 -2.85 20.03
N ASN A 111 -1.47 -2.44 20.18
CA ASN A 111 -2.65 -3.31 20.03
C ASN A 111 -3.56 -2.90 18.85
N GLN A 112 -3.10 -1.97 18.00
CA GLN A 112 -3.91 -1.43 16.90
C GLN A 112 -3.09 -1.20 15.63
N ALA A 113 -3.45 -1.90 14.55
CA ALA A 113 -2.93 -1.67 13.22
C ALA A 113 -3.75 -0.62 12.46
N LEU A 114 -3.10 0.07 11.54
CA LEU A 114 -3.70 1.09 10.68
C LEU A 114 -3.84 0.55 9.25
N PHE A 115 -5.00 0.74 8.65
CA PHE A 115 -5.25 0.47 7.24
C PHE A 115 -5.84 1.68 6.53
N TYR A 116 -5.83 1.65 5.19
CA TYR A 116 -6.43 2.73 4.43
C TYR A 116 -7.93 2.87 4.72
N LEU A 117 -8.70 1.79 4.57
CA LEU A 117 -10.17 1.80 4.67
C LEU A 117 -10.72 0.42 5.03
N ASN A 118 -11.70 0.37 5.91
CA ASN A 118 -12.56 -0.80 6.07
C ASN A 118 -13.59 -0.86 4.93
N GLU A 119 -13.51 -1.88 4.10
CA GLU A 119 -14.41 -2.09 2.97
C GLU A 119 -15.68 -2.86 3.33
N GLY A 120 -15.77 -3.32 4.57
CA GLY A 120 -16.92 -3.99 5.17
C GLY A 120 -16.76 -5.50 5.30
N LEU A 121 -17.73 -6.11 5.97
CA LEU A 121 -17.79 -7.55 6.18
C LEU A 121 -17.90 -8.30 4.85
N ILE A 122 -17.19 -9.42 4.74
CA ILE A 122 -17.20 -10.28 3.54
C ILE A 122 -18.62 -10.69 3.18
N TYR A 123 -19.40 -11.13 4.17
CA TYR A 123 -20.78 -11.59 3.98
C TYR A 123 -21.78 -10.50 3.57
N ASN A 124 -21.44 -9.23 3.77
CA ASN A 124 -22.35 -8.11 3.49
C ASN A 124 -22.13 -7.46 2.11
N ARG A 125 -21.17 -7.98 1.32
CA ARG A 125 -20.78 -7.33 0.06
C ARG A 125 -20.71 -8.36 -1.08
N LYS A 126 -21.60 -8.26 -2.05
CA LYS A 126 -21.62 -9.15 -3.23
C LYS A 126 -20.27 -9.28 -3.96
N ARG A 127 -19.48 -8.22 -3.99
CA ARG A 127 -18.13 -8.23 -4.62
C ARG A 127 -17.13 -9.17 -3.93
N PHE A 128 -17.41 -9.61 -2.70
CA PHE A 128 -16.58 -10.54 -1.95
C PHE A 128 -17.15 -11.96 -1.90
N GLN A 129 -18.23 -12.23 -2.66
CA GLN A 129 -18.87 -13.54 -2.69
C GLN A 129 -17.88 -14.66 -3.03
N VAL A 130 -16.87 -14.38 -3.85
CA VAL A 130 -15.81 -15.33 -4.20
C VAL A 130 -15.10 -15.92 -2.99
N TYR A 131 -14.95 -15.18 -1.89
CA TYR A 131 -14.34 -15.71 -0.66
C TYR A 131 -15.28 -16.68 0.05
N ILE A 132 -16.58 -16.38 0.10
CA ILE A 132 -17.60 -17.25 0.69
C ILE A 132 -17.66 -18.55 -0.11
N ASP A 133 -17.79 -18.48 -1.42
CA ASP A 133 -17.91 -19.63 -2.32
C ASP A 133 -16.74 -20.61 -2.20
N HIS A 134 -15.54 -20.11 -1.86
CA HIS A 134 -14.32 -20.92 -1.83
C HIS A 134 -13.86 -21.27 -0.41
N LEU A 135 -14.28 -20.55 0.63
CA LEU A 135 -13.73 -20.69 1.98
C LEU A 135 -14.78 -21.08 3.04
N GLU A 136 -16.08 -20.81 2.84
CA GLU A 136 -17.10 -21.11 3.83
C GLU A 136 -17.15 -22.60 4.16
N GLY A 137 -17.13 -22.90 5.46
CA GLY A 137 -17.15 -24.27 5.96
C GLY A 137 -15.86 -25.06 5.75
N LYS A 138 -14.78 -24.41 5.28
CA LYS A 138 -13.46 -25.03 5.14
C LYS A 138 -12.55 -24.65 6.30
N THR A 139 -11.86 -25.67 6.82
CA THR A 139 -10.77 -25.54 7.79
C THR A 139 -9.45 -25.61 7.04
N ILE A 140 -8.63 -24.56 7.14
CA ILE A 140 -7.33 -24.45 6.46
C ILE A 140 -6.22 -24.47 7.49
N GLN A 141 -5.32 -25.43 7.38
CA GLN A 141 -4.16 -25.55 8.26
C GLN A 141 -3.08 -24.55 7.86
N ILE A 142 -2.64 -23.73 8.80
CA ILE A 142 -1.52 -22.78 8.66
C ILE A 142 -0.52 -23.07 9.78
N ASP A 143 0.50 -23.85 9.49
CA ASP A 143 1.44 -24.42 10.47
C ASP A 143 0.71 -25.17 11.62
N ASN A 144 0.91 -24.69 12.85
CA ASN A 144 0.25 -25.21 14.05
C ASN A 144 -1.08 -24.51 14.38
N ASP A 145 -1.57 -23.67 13.45
CA ASP A 145 -2.77 -22.85 13.63
C ASP A 145 -3.80 -23.17 12.53
N VAL A 146 -5.03 -22.75 12.73
CA VAL A 146 -6.14 -23.01 11.82
C VAL A 146 -6.80 -21.71 11.40
N TYR A 147 -7.13 -21.63 10.12
CA TYR A 147 -7.96 -20.55 9.58
C TYR A 147 -9.33 -21.09 9.14
N GLU A 148 -10.37 -20.40 9.53
CA GLU A 148 -11.74 -20.59 9.06
C GLU A 148 -12.36 -19.21 8.75
N LEU A 149 -13.11 -19.09 7.65
CA LEU A 149 -13.81 -17.86 7.31
C LEU A 149 -14.89 -17.57 8.35
N SER A 150 -14.78 -16.45 9.05
CA SER A 150 -15.71 -16.00 10.08
C SER A 150 -16.79 -15.07 9.52
N LYS A 151 -17.94 -15.01 10.18
CA LYS A 151 -18.97 -13.98 9.92
C LYS A 151 -18.47 -12.56 10.20
N GLU A 152 -17.39 -12.42 10.97
CA GLU A 152 -16.73 -11.17 11.30
C GLU A 152 -15.59 -10.83 10.34
N SER A 153 -15.22 -11.77 9.45
CA SER A 153 -14.19 -11.55 8.43
C SER A 153 -14.52 -10.32 7.58
N SER A 154 -13.54 -9.44 7.43
CA SER A 154 -13.74 -8.16 6.75
C SER A 154 -12.61 -7.82 5.80
N MET A 155 -12.96 -7.14 4.71
CA MET A 155 -11.98 -6.64 3.74
C MET A 155 -11.47 -5.26 4.17
N TRP A 156 -10.16 -5.10 4.13
CA TRP A 156 -9.50 -3.84 4.41
C TRP A 156 -8.56 -3.46 3.26
N GLY A 157 -8.65 -2.22 2.82
CA GLY A 157 -7.78 -1.72 1.76
C GLY A 157 -6.36 -1.48 2.28
N SER A 158 -5.37 -2.16 1.73
CA SER A 158 -3.96 -2.16 2.16
C SER A 158 -3.07 -1.16 1.41
N LEU A 159 -3.63 -0.18 0.70
CA LEU A 159 -2.89 0.90 0.03
C LEU A 159 -2.01 1.72 1.01
N MET A 160 -2.35 1.65 2.26
CA MET A 160 -1.61 2.14 3.40
C MET A 160 -1.78 1.14 4.54
N VAL A 161 -0.66 0.75 5.15
CA VAL A 161 -0.63 -0.17 6.30
C VAL A 161 0.31 0.39 7.35
N GLY A 162 -0.19 0.56 8.57
CA GLY A 162 0.59 0.97 9.73
C GLY A 162 0.65 -0.13 10.77
N ILE A 163 1.86 -0.53 11.16
CA ILE A 163 2.12 -1.62 12.11
C ILE A 163 3.29 -1.26 13.03
N MET A 164 3.45 -2.04 14.09
CA MET A 164 4.60 -1.97 15.01
C MET A 164 5.40 -3.29 14.98
N PRO A 165 6.63 -3.32 15.49
CA PRO A 165 7.51 -4.48 15.46
C PRO A 165 6.89 -5.75 16.07
N ASN A 166 6.10 -5.64 17.12
CA ASN A 166 5.37 -6.76 17.72
C ASN A 166 4.35 -7.44 16.77
N MET A 167 3.98 -6.76 15.67
CA MET A 167 3.07 -7.28 14.66
C MET A 167 3.78 -8.03 13.51
N ARG A 168 5.13 -8.03 13.50
CA ARG A 168 5.95 -8.69 12.47
C ARG A 168 5.55 -10.16 12.21
N PRO A 169 5.26 -11.00 13.25
CA PRO A 169 4.81 -12.38 13.01
C PRO A 169 3.49 -12.51 12.23
N SER A 170 2.64 -11.47 12.27
CA SER A 170 1.40 -11.47 11.49
C SER A 170 1.66 -11.37 9.99
N LEU A 171 2.77 -10.75 9.55
CA LEU A 171 3.15 -10.73 8.14
C LEU A 171 3.51 -12.13 7.62
N ASP A 172 4.18 -12.96 8.44
CA ASP A 172 4.53 -14.33 8.07
C ASP A 172 3.27 -15.22 8.01
N TRP A 173 2.37 -15.05 8.97
CA TRP A 173 1.11 -15.79 8.96
C TRP A 173 0.24 -15.39 7.75
N ALA A 174 0.15 -14.10 7.44
CA ALA A 174 -0.53 -13.60 6.26
C ALA A 174 0.08 -14.15 4.96
N ASP A 175 1.40 -14.25 4.89
CA ASP A 175 2.11 -14.80 3.73
C ASP A 175 1.74 -16.27 3.48
N LYS A 176 1.69 -17.08 4.52
CA LYS A 176 1.27 -18.49 4.43
C LYS A 176 -0.20 -18.61 4.00
N LEU A 177 -1.08 -17.79 4.56
CA LEU A 177 -2.48 -17.74 4.16
C LEU A 177 -2.64 -17.32 2.69
N MET A 178 -1.87 -16.33 2.22
CA MET A 178 -1.85 -15.93 0.82
C MET A 178 -1.46 -17.09 -0.09
N GLN A 179 -0.44 -17.87 0.26
CA GLN A 179 0.02 -19.01 -0.56
C GLN A 179 -1.10 -20.04 -0.75
N VAL A 180 -1.87 -20.31 0.28
CA VAL A 180 -3.04 -21.21 0.17
C VAL A 180 -4.13 -20.57 -0.70
N PHE A 181 -4.42 -19.27 -0.50
CA PHE A 181 -5.51 -18.61 -1.22
C PHE A 181 -5.22 -18.40 -2.71
N ILE A 182 -3.97 -18.18 -3.09
CA ILE A 182 -3.57 -18.04 -4.51
C ILE A 182 -3.99 -19.25 -5.33
N ASP A 183 -3.97 -20.43 -4.74
CA ASP A 183 -4.35 -21.68 -5.42
C ASP A 183 -5.84 -22.03 -5.29
N THR A 184 -6.55 -21.39 -4.37
CA THR A 184 -7.92 -21.78 -4.00
C THR A 184 -8.97 -20.71 -4.23
N VAL A 185 -8.59 -19.42 -4.25
CA VAL A 185 -9.54 -18.29 -4.36
C VAL A 185 -9.19 -17.44 -5.59
N PRO A 186 -10.02 -17.40 -6.63
CA PRO A 186 -9.77 -16.62 -7.85
C PRO A 186 -10.07 -15.13 -7.64
N ALA A 187 -9.32 -14.47 -6.72
CA ALA A 187 -9.49 -13.07 -6.39
C ALA A 187 -8.14 -12.31 -6.48
N HIS A 188 -8.18 -11.07 -6.94
CA HIS A 188 -6.98 -10.21 -6.95
C HIS A 188 -6.70 -9.55 -5.58
N THR A 189 -7.67 -9.57 -4.67
CA THR A 189 -7.60 -8.96 -3.33
C THR A 189 -7.14 -9.92 -2.24
N ILE A 190 -6.42 -11.00 -2.61
CA ILE A 190 -5.91 -11.99 -1.65
C ILE A 190 -4.96 -11.35 -0.65
N GLU A 191 -4.03 -10.48 -1.10
CA GLU A 191 -3.07 -9.82 -0.21
C GLU A 191 -3.77 -8.97 0.86
N PRO A 192 -4.62 -7.99 0.53
CA PRO A 192 -5.26 -7.18 1.55
C PRO A 192 -6.16 -8.00 2.47
N PHE A 193 -6.80 -9.04 1.97
CA PHE A 193 -7.64 -9.93 2.77
C PHE A 193 -6.81 -10.76 3.76
N SER A 194 -5.77 -11.45 3.28
CA SER A 194 -4.92 -12.29 4.14
C SER A 194 -4.20 -11.47 5.22
N LEU A 195 -3.74 -10.27 4.86
CA LEU A 195 -3.09 -9.38 5.82
C LEU A 195 -4.08 -8.88 6.89
N ALA A 196 -5.29 -8.51 6.49
CA ALA A 196 -6.34 -8.11 7.42
C ALA A 196 -6.75 -9.25 8.36
N GLU A 197 -7.01 -10.44 7.82
CA GLU A 197 -7.37 -11.61 8.63
C GLU A 197 -6.28 -11.96 9.65
N SER A 198 -5.01 -11.89 9.24
CA SER A 198 -3.89 -12.15 10.15
C SER A 198 -3.82 -11.15 11.31
N LEU A 199 -3.95 -9.86 11.02
CA LEU A 199 -3.86 -8.82 12.05
C LEU A 199 -5.08 -8.80 12.96
N LEU A 200 -6.30 -8.99 12.41
CA LEU A 200 -7.55 -9.02 13.19
C LEU A 200 -7.60 -10.14 14.24
N ARG A 201 -6.81 -11.20 14.07
CA ARG A 201 -6.70 -12.27 15.08
C ARG A 201 -6.18 -11.79 16.43
N LYS A 202 -5.38 -10.72 16.46
CA LYS A 202 -4.65 -10.28 17.65
C LYS A 202 -4.79 -8.80 17.94
N TYR A 203 -5.11 -7.98 16.93
CA TYR A 203 -5.05 -6.53 17.02
C TYR A 203 -6.35 -5.89 16.57
N LYS A 204 -6.64 -4.71 17.10
CA LYS A 204 -7.67 -3.82 16.56
C LYS A 204 -7.17 -3.22 15.26
N MET A 205 -8.11 -2.81 14.41
CA MET A 205 -7.78 -2.10 13.18
C MET A 205 -8.50 -0.76 13.11
N THR A 206 -7.84 0.23 12.55
CA THR A 206 -8.37 1.58 12.36
C THR A 206 -8.12 2.10 10.95
N GLU A 207 -8.87 3.14 10.53
CA GLU A 207 -8.80 3.71 9.20
C GLU A 207 -8.00 5.01 9.15
N GLY A 208 -7.13 5.15 8.12
CA GLY A 208 -6.38 6.37 7.86
C GLY A 208 -6.78 7.15 6.60
N LYS A 209 -7.82 6.74 5.89
CA LYS A 209 -8.26 7.29 4.61
C LYS A 209 -8.32 8.82 4.54
N LYS A 210 -8.71 9.48 5.64
CA LYS A 210 -8.86 10.94 5.67
C LYS A 210 -7.55 11.73 5.52
N TYR A 211 -6.41 11.06 5.68
CA TYR A 211 -5.08 11.69 5.63
C TYR A 211 -4.36 11.48 4.30
N VAL A 212 -4.80 10.52 3.48
CA VAL A 212 -4.13 10.10 2.26
C VAL A 212 -5.04 10.31 1.06
N SER A 213 -4.52 10.89 0.00
CA SER A 213 -5.16 10.94 -1.31
C SER A 213 -4.57 9.86 -2.21
N LEU A 214 -5.36 9.32 -3.17
CA LEU A 214 -4.89 8.28 -4.05
C LEU A 214 -5.53 8.32 -5.44
N TYR A 215 -4.80 7.72 -6.39
CA TYR A 215 -5.25 7.58 -7.79
C TYR A 215 -5.18 6.11 -8.28
N SER A 216 -5.50 5.15 -7.40
CA SER A 216 -5.33 3.70 -7.58
C SER A 216 -6.19 3.05 -8.67
N THR A 217 -7.30 3.63 -9.09
CA THR A 217 -8.13 3.05 -10.16
C THR A 217 -7.59 3.39 -11.55
N SER A 218 -7.79 2.50 -12.55
CA SER A 218 -7.32 2.69 -13.93
C SER A 218 -7.64 4.08 -14.47
N ARG A 219 -8.89 4.53 -14.34
CA ARG A 219 -9.31 5.88 -14.79
C ARG A 219 -8.60 7.02 -14.07
N LYS A 220 -8.25 6.85 -12.79
CA LYS A 220 -7.49 7.85 -12.05
C LYS A 220 -6.03 7.83 -12.47
N LYS A 221 -5.45 6.64 -12.69
CA LYS A 221 -4.07 6.46 -13.17
C LYS A 221 -3.87 7.09 -14.55
N GLU A 222 -4.77 6.83 -15.50
CA GLU A 222 -4.76 7.47 -16.82
C GLU A 222 -4.73 9.01 -16.77
N HIS A 223 -5.35 9.58 -15.75
CA HIS A 223 -5.35 11.04 -15.54
C HIS A 223 -4.12 11.54 -14.79
N ALA A 224 -3.69 10.83 -13.75
CA ALA A 224 -2.64 11.26 -12.82
C ALA A 224 -1.23 11.07 -13.41
N ILE A 225 -0.97 9.91 -14.04
CA ILE A 225 0.37 9.55 -14.53
C ILE A 225 0.97 10.60 -15.49
N PRO A 226 0.26 11.09 -16.52
CA PRO A 226 0.82 12.14 -17.38
C PRO A 226 1.12 13.44 -16.65
N ILE A 227 0.28 13.84 -15.69
CA ILE A 227 0.47 15.06 -14.89
C ILE A 227 1.73 14.92 -14.02
N ILE A 228 1.88 13.76 -13.36
CA ILE A 228 3.04 13.48 -12.51
C ILE A 228 4.33 13.44 -13.33
N ALA A 229 4.32 12.75 -14.48
CA ALA A 229 5.47 12.67 -15.37
C ALA A 229 5.88 14.05 -15.89
N GLU A 230 4.93 14.89 -16.32
CA GLU A 230 5.19 16.27 -16.75
C GLU A 230 5.78 17.11 -15.61
N PHE A 231 5.22 16.99 -14.40
CA PHE A 231 5.74 17.68 -13.21
C PHE A 231 7.19 17.29 -12.93
N LEU A 232 7.49 15.98 -12.84
CA LEU A 232 8.82 15.47 -12.55
C LEU A 232 9.83 15.90 -13.62
N ASN A 233 9.50 15.81 -14.91
CA ASN A 233 10.36 16.26 -16.01
C ASN A 233 10.73 17.75 -15.90
N LYS A 234 9.83 18.59 -15.36
CA LYS A 234 10.08 20.01 -15.17
C LYS A 234 10.90 20.35 -13.93
N CYS A 235 10.83 19.51 -12.89
CA CYS A 235 11.43 19.84 -11.60
C CYS A 235 12.63 18.97 -11.21
N GLN A 236 12.92 17.86 -11.88
CA GLN A 236 13.96 16.89 -11.48
C GLN A 236 15.38 17.50 -11.37
N ALA A 237 15.66 18.56 -12.12
CA ALA A 237 16.95 19.28 -12.06
C ALA A 237 16.99 20.37 -10.97
N LEU A 238 15.89 20.61 -10.26
CA LEU A 238 15.84 21.60 -9.19
C LEU A 238 16.31 21.00 -7.85
N PRO A 239 16.79 21.83 -6.91
CA PRO A 239 17.03 21.41 -5.55
C PRO A 239 15.79 20.75 -4.91
N ILE A 240 16.00 19.78 -4.02
CA ILE A 240 14.92 18.97 -3.46
C ILE A 240 13.85 19.79 -2.73
N ASP A 241 14.23 20.83 -2.01
CA ASP A 241 13.29 21.75 -1.34
C ASP A 241 12.32 22.43 -2.32
N LYS A 242 12.81 22.77 -3.52
CA LYS A 242 11.99 23.34 -4.60
C LYS A 242 11.05 22.29 -5.20
N GLN A 243 11.53 21.06 -5.41
CA GLN A 243 10.70 19.96 -5.88
C GLN A 243 9.55 19.69 -4.89
N ILE A 244 9.82 19.62 -3.59
CA ILE A 244 8.84 19.44 -2.52
C ILE A 244 7.79 20.55 -2.55
N SER A 245 8.21 21.81 -2.57
CA SER A 245 7.31 22.98 -2.61
C SER A 245 6.41 22.98 -3.85
N LEU A 246 6.94 22.57 -5.02
CA LEU A 246 6.17 22.49 -6.25
C LEU A 246 5.20 21.31 -6.26
N ALA A 247 5.57 20.17 -5.69
CA ALA A 247 4.73 18.98 -5.62
C ALA A 247 3.39 19.26 -4.90
N GLN A 248 3.39 20.12 -3.87
CA GLN A 248 2.18 20.53 -3.15
C GLN A 248 1.18 21.30 -4.02
N LYS A 249 1.63 21.91 -5.12
CA LYS A 249 0.80 22.69 -6.05
C LYS A 249 0.21 21.85 -7.18
N VAL A 250 0.62 20.58 -7.30
CA VAL A 250 0.14 19.68 -8.36
C VAL A 250 -1.29 19.23 -8.08
N ILE A 251 -2.20 19.51 -9.00
CA ILE A 251 -3.62 19.16 -8.89
C ILE A 251 -3.90 17.93 -9.73
N ILE A 252 -4.07 16.78 -9.07
CA ILE A 252 -4.42 15.51 -9.72
C ILE A 252 -5.95 15.32 -9.83
N LYS A 253 -6.77 16.09 -9.09
CA LYS A 253 -8.22 15.93 -9.10
C LYS A 253 -8.80 16.25 -10.48
N ARG A 254 -9.60 15.33 -11.02
CA ARG A 254 -10.43 15.60 -12.21
C ARG A 254 -11.42 16.71 -11.90
N SER A 255 -11.58 17.66 -12.84
CA SER A 255 -12.65 18.65 -12.69
C SER A 255 -14.01 17.93 -12.70
N ALA A 256 -14.95 18.36 -11.83
CA ALA A 256 -16.29 17.81 -11.77
C ALA A 256 -17.00 17.84 -13.15
N PHE A 257 -16.73 18.86 -13.95
CA PHE A 257 -17.26 19.01 -15.30
C PHE A 257 -16.78 17.88 -16.24
N LYS A 258 -15.50 17.50 -16.22
CA LYS A 258 -14.98 16.37 -17.02
C LYS A 258 -15.60 15.04 -16.61
N VAL A 259 -15.86 14.85 -15.31
CA VAL A 259 -16.49 13.65 -14.76
C VAL A 259 -17.96 13.55 -15.21
N ILE A 260 -18.71 14.65 -15.15
CA ILE A 260 -20.11 14.71 -15.58
C ILE A 260 -20.22 14.47 -17.08
N LYS A 261 -19.39 15.15 -17.90
CA LYS A 261 -19.37 14.96 -19.36
C LYS A 261 -19.12 13.49 -19.75
N GLN A 262 -18.19 12.81 -19.09
CA GLN A 262 -17.91 11.38 -19.35
C GLN A 262 -19.06 10.46 -18.92
N ARG A 263 -19.75 10.75 -17.80
CA ARG A 263 -20.93 9.98 -17.39
C ARG A 263 -22.07 10.12 -18.40
N ILE A 264 -22.32 11.33 -18.90
CA ILE A 264 -23.35 11.58 -19.93
C ILE A 264 -23.02 10.82 -21.22
N LEU A 265 -21.76 10.87 -21.69
CA LEU A 265 -21.33 10.14 -22.88
C LEU A 265 -21.39 8.61 -22.72
N HIS A 266 -21.31 8.09 -21.49
CA HIS A 266 -21.45 6.65 -21.22
C HIS A 266 -22.92 6.20 -21.15
N LEU A 267 -23.84 7.11 -20.83
CA LEU A 267 -25.29 6.85 -20.83
C LEU A 267 -25.90 6.97 -22.24
N LEU A 268 -25.18 7.59 -23.17
CA LEU A 268 -25.61 7.78 -24.57
C LEU A 268 -25.01 6.74 -25.55
N ARG A 269 -24.24 5.79 -25.03
CA ARG A 269 -23.71 4.60 -25.73
C ARG A 269 -24.39 3.34 -25.20
#